data_d01adec69e3f6034bef1943725dd35e2
#
_entry.id   d01adec69e3f6034bef1943725dd35e2
#
_cell.length_a   1.000
_cell.length_b   1.000
_cell.length_c   1.000
_cell.angle_alpha   90.00
_cell.angle_beta   90.00
_cell.angle_gamma   90.00
#
_symmetry.space_group_name_H-M   'P 1'
#
loop_
_entity.id
_entity.type
_entity.pdbx_description
1 polymer ?
#
loop_
_entity_poly.entity_id
_entity_poly.type
_entity_poly.pdbx_seq_one_letter_code
_entity_poly.pdbx_strand_id
1 'polypeptide(L)'
;MSVLIIAEHDNQQLNPATLHAVSAAAKLGDVHVLVAGEAAGAVAEAARKISGVSKVLLAEAPHYAAGLAEELAPLVVQLAADYSSIGATATAFGKNLLPRVAALLDVQQVSDLTEVVDEKTFVRPIYAGNASKTLRSKQDKLVLTPRATALAAAATEGSNAE
;
A
#
# COMPACT_ATOMS: atom_id res chain seq x y z
N MET A 1 -15.89 -0.95 -0.50
CA MET A 1 -14.76 -1.12 0.43
C MET A 1 -13.65 -0.20 -0.03
N SER A 2 -12.98 0.48 0.90
CA SER A 2 -11.87 1.38 0.56
C SER A 2 -10.54 0.78 0.99
N VAL A 3 -9.51 0.97 0.17
CA VAL A 3 -8.16 0.46 0.36
C VAL A 3 -7.21 1.63 0.48
N LEU A 4 -6.37 1.65 1.52
CA LEU A 4 -5.33 2.65 1.70
C LEU A 4 -3.99 2.08 1.23
N ILE A 5 -3.38 2.70 0.24
CA ILE A 5 -2.01 2.40 -0.21
C ILE A 5 -1.07 3.48 0.30
N ILE A 6 -0.03 3.07 1.01
CA ILE A 6 1.03 3.97 1.46
C ILE A 6 2.05 4.08 0.33
N ALA A 7 2.23 5.29 -0.20
CA ALA A 7 3.19 5.56 -1.26
C ALA A 7 4.62 5.49 -0.73
N GLU A 8 5.49 4.82 -1.48
CA GLU A 8 6.93 4.93 -1.29
C GLU A 8 7.47 6.07 -2.16
N HIS A 9 8.30 6.94 -1.60
CA HIS A 9 8.86 8.11 -2.29
C HIS A 9 10.10 8.67 -1.55
N ASP A 10 10.77 9.59 -2.18
CA ASP A 10 11.91 10.33 -1.63
C ASP A 10 11.59 11.81 -1.30
N ASN A 11 10.31 12.14 -1.08
CA ASN A 11 9.71 13.47 -0.94
C ASN A 11 9.62 14.29 -2.25
N GLN A 12 10.29 13.89 -3.31
CA GLN A 12 10.30 14.59 -4.60
C GLN A 12 9.67 13.76 -5.71
N GLN A 13 9.93 12.46 -5.72
CA GLN A 13 9.48 11.53 -6.74
C GLN A 13 8.82 10.31 -6.13
N LEU A 14 7.69 9.92 -6.73
CA LEU A 14 7.00 8.68 -6.41
C LEU A 14 7.84 7.49 -6.87
N ASN A 15 8.06 6.51 -5.98
CA ASN A 15 8.69 5.26 -6.38
C ASN A 15 7.74 4.48 -7.30
N PRO A 16 8.17 4.10 -8.52
CA PRO A 16 7.33 3.34 -9.47
C PRO A 16 6.77 2.03 -8.92
N ALA A 17 7.41 1.45 -7.91
CA ALA A 17 6.89 0.25 -7.24
C ALA A 17 5.49 0.46 -6.66
N THR A 18 5.12 1.68 -6.26
CA THR A 18 3.77 2.02 -5.76
C THR A 18 2.67 1.73 -6.78
N LEU A 19 2.96 1.83 -8.08
CA LEU A 19 1.98 1.54 -9.15
C LEU A 19 1.49 0.10 -9.12
N HIS A 20 2.34 -0.85 -8.73
CA HIS A 20 1.98 -2.26 -8.61
C HIS A 20 1.07 -2.52 -7.41
N ALA A 21 1.28 -1.79 -6.30
CA ALA A 21 0.40 -1.86 -5.14
C ALA A 21 -0.98 -1.28 -5.45
N VAL A 22 -1.06 -0.16 -6.17
CA VAL A 22 -2.32 0.43 -6.64
C VAL A 22 -3.09 -0.54 -7.53
N SER A 23 -2.42 -1.19 -8.50
CA SER A 23 -3.05 -2.19 -9.38
C SER A 23 -3.61 -3.39 -8.61
N ALA A 24 -2.91 -3.87 -7.57
CA ALA A 24 -3.41 -4.93 -6.70
C ALA A 24 -4.63 -4.46 -5.88
N ALA A 25 -4.54 -3.24 -5.33
CA ALA A 25 -5.59 -2.64 -4.51
C ALA A 25 -6.89 -2.40 -5.28
N ALA A 26 -6.80 -2.03 -6.56
CA ALA A 26 -7.96 -1.81 -7.44
C ALA A 26 -8.85 -3.06 -7.61
N LYS A 27 -8.30 -4.25 -7.35
CA LYS A 27 -9.09 -5.50 -7.33
C LYS A 27 -9.87 -5.71 -6.03
N LEU A 28 -9.56 -4.94 -4.99
CA LEU A 28 -10.16 -5.06 -3.65
C LEU A 28 -11.21 -3.98 -3.37
N GLY A 29 -11.15 -2.86 -4.06
CA GLY A 29 -12.11 -1.75 -3.88
C GLY A 29 -11.58 -0.41 -4.32
N ASP A 30 -12.16 0.64 -3.78
CA ASP A 30 -11.81 2.03 -4.04
C ASP A 30 -10.45 2.37 -3.43
N VAL A 31 -9.52 2.90 -4.25
CA VAL A 31 -8.12 3.08 -3.85
C VAL A 31 -7.85 4.53 -3.47
N HIS A 32 -7.43 4.72 -2.23
CA HIS A 32 -6.85 5.95 -1.74
C HIS A 32 -5.35 5.78 -1.54
N VAL A 33 -4.57 6.82 -1.80
CA VAL A 33 -3.12 6.81 -1.63
C VAL A 33 -2.72 7.80 -0.54
N LEU A 34 -1.96 7.34 0.44
CA LEU A 34 -1.33 8.19 1.46
C LEU A 34 0.09 8.54 1.00
N VAL A 35 0.34 9.83 0.91
CA VAL A 35 1.67 10.42 0.75
C VAL A 35 2.02 11.13 2.07
N ALA A 36 2.98 10.59 2.80
CA ALA A 36 3.44 11.16 4.06
C ALA A 36 4.93 11.51 3.96
N GLY A 37 5.28 12.78 4.08
CA GLY A 37 6.63 13.26 3.85
C GLY A 37 6.84 14.70 4.30
N GLU A 38 7.93 15.29 3.86
CA GLU A 38 8.22 16.71 4.00
C GLU A 38 8.30 17.37 2.62
N ALA A 39 7.52 18.42 2.39
CA ALA A 39 7.40 19.06 1.08
C ALA A 39 7.09 18.08 -0.08
N ALA A 40 6.24 17.08 0.19
CA ALA A 40 5.92 15.99 -0.72
C ALA A 40 4.75 16.29 -1.69
N GLY A 41 4.38 17.55 -1.88
CA GLY A 41 3.28 17.97 -2.76
C GLY A 41 3.43 17.48 -4.19
N ALA A 42 4.66 17.44 -4.74
CA ALA A 42 4.91 16.93 -6.09
C ALA A 42 4.62 15.41 -6.20
N VAL A 43 4.88 14.66 -5.14
CA VAL A 43 4.56 13.23 -5.06
C VAL A 43 3.04 13.03 -5.01
N ALA A 44 2.33 13.85 -4.23
CA ALA A 44 0.87 13.81 -4.17
C ALA A 44 0.24 14.08 -5.55
N GLU A 45 0.75 15.08 -6.28
CA GLU A 45 0.29 15.39 -7.64
C GLU A 45 0.57 14.24 -8.63
N ALA A 46 1.70 13.52 -8.47
CA ALA A 46 1.97 12.33 -9.25
C ALA A 46 1.01 11.18 -8.90
N ALA A 47 0.73 10.99 -7.60
CA ALA A 47 -0.19 9.96 -7.12
C ALA A 47 -1.63 10.19 -7.61
N ARG A 48 -2.09 11.45 -7.72
CA ARG A 48 -3.44 11.80 -8.20
C ARG A 48 -3.71 11.37 -9.64
N LYS A 49 -2.66 11.24 -10.46
CA LYS A 49 -2.77 10.87 -11.88
C LYS A 49 -2.81 9.36 -12.11
N ILE A 50 -2.47 8.56 -11.10
CA ILE A 50 -2.41 7.09 -11.22
C ILE A 50 -3.82 6.55 -11.51
N SER A 51 -3.95 5.78 -12.57
CA SER A 51 -5.21 5.13 -12.92
C SER A 51 -5.70 4.22 -11.79
N GLY A 52 -6.98 4.37 -11.43
CA GLY A 52 -7.61 3.61 -10.36
C GLY A 52 -7.50 4.24 -8.96
N VAL A 53 -6.78 5.35 -8.81
CA VAL A 53 -6.78 6.14 -7.56
C VAL A 53 -7.94 7.12 -7.59
N SER A 54 -8.75 7.14 -6.54
CA SER A 54 -9.89 8.04 -6.39
C SER A 54 -9.59 9.20 -5.43
N LYS A 55 -8.66 9.02 -4.50
CA LYS A 55 -8.30 10.03 -3.49
C LYS A 55 -6.83 9.95 -3.10
N VAL A 56 -6.21 11.09 -2.87
CA VAL A 56 -4.87 11.20 -2.29
C VAL A 56 -4.94 11.96 -0.97
N LEU A 57 -4.35 11.36 0.07
CA LEU A 57 -4.16 11.96 1.38
C LEU A 57 -2.72 12.43 1.48
N LEU A 58 -2.51 13.72 1.68
CA LEU A 58 -1.19 14.31 1.90
C LEU A 58 -1.01 14.64 3.38
N ALA A 59 0.00 14.05 4.01
CA ALA A 59 0.41 14.35 5.38
C ALA A 59 1.83 14.92 5.38
N GLU A 60 1.96 16.22 5.66
CA GLU A 60 3.25 16.90 5.64
C GLU A 60 3.70 17.27 7.04
N ALA A 61 4.87 16.77 7.43
CA ALA A 61 5.56 17.16 8.65
C ALA A 61 7.05 16.76 8.58
N PRO A 62 7.95 17.50 9.26
CA PRO A 62 9.38 17.19 9.23
C PRO A 62 9.74 15.77 9.70
N HIS A 63 9.01 15.21 10.65
CA HIS A 63 9.25 13.85 11.16
C HIS A 63 8.90 12.74 10.14
N TYR A 64 8.15 13.05 9.08
CA TYR A 64 7.90 12.10 7.99
C TYR A 64 8.96 12.11 6.90
N ALA A 65 9.90 13.07 6.91
CA ALA A 65 10.89 13.25 5.86
C ALA A 65 11.72 12.01 5.53
N ALA A 66 12.08 11.23 6.56
CA ALA A 66 12.91 10.02 6.40
C ALA A 66 12.10 8.73 6.19
N GLY A 67 10.76 8.79 6.18
CA GLY A 67 9.90 7.62 6.00
C GLY A 67 10.07 6.53 7.07
N LEU A 68 10.41 6.91 8.30
CA LEU A 68 10.63 5.99 9.40
C LEU A 68 9.34 5.25 9.77
N ALA A 69 9.42 3.94 9.90
CA ALA A 69 8.25 3.12 10.25
C ALA A 69 7.65 3.50 11.60
N GLU A 70 8.48 3.96 12.55
CA GLU A 70 8.08 4.42 13.86
C GLU A 70 7.19 5.66 13.81
N GLU A 71 7.44 6.55 12.87
CA GLU A 71 6.68 7.79 12.67
C GLU A 71 5.44 7.58 11.79
N LEU A 72 5.57 6.75 10.76
CA LEU A 72 4.47 6.50 9.81
C LEU A 72 3.40 5.55 10.37
N ALA A 73 3.77 4.53 11.14
CA ALA A 73 2.83 3.53 11.61
C ALA A 73 1.69 4.12 12.46
N PRO A 74 1.92 5.06 13.40
CA PRO A 74 0.85 5.71 14.16
C PRO A 74 -0.16 6.45 13.26
N LEU A 75 0.32 7.16 12.23
CA LEU A 75 -0.53 7.84 11.25
C LEU A 75 -1.40 6.83 10.48
N VAL A 76 -0.79 5.75 9.99
CA VAL A 76 -1.52 4.70 9.25
C VAL A 76 -2.56 4.02 10.13
N VAL A 77 -2.23 3.73 11.39
CA VAL A 77 -3.16 3.15 12.37
C VAL A 77 -4.34 4.08 12.65
N GLN A 78 -4.09 5.38 12.78
CA GLN A 78 -5.15 6.38 12.96
C GLN A 78 -6.12 6.40 11.77
N LEU A 79 -5.60 6.34 10.54
CA LEU A 79 -6.41 6.32 9.32
C LEU A 79 -7.11 4.98 9.10
N ALA A 80 -6.59 3.90 9.67
CA ALA A 80 -7.05 2.53 9.42
C ALA A 80 -8.53 2.29 9.73
N ALA A 81 -9.15 3.13 10.57
CA ALA A 81 -10.57 3.01 10.92
C ALA A 81 -11.48 3.09 9.68
N ASP A 82 -11.11 3.89 8.69
CA ASP A 82 -11.90 4.18 7.49
C ASP A 82 -11.64 3.20 6.33
N TYR A 83 -10.71 2.26 6.51
CA TYR A 83 -10.27 1.34 5.46
C TYR A 83 -10.43 -0.12 5.83
N SER A 84 -10.90 -0.91 4.87
CA SER A 84 -10.97 -2.38 5.00
C SER A 84 -9.63 -3.05 4.73
N SER A 85 -8.78 -2.41 3.92
CA SER A 85 -7.48 -2.94 3.55
C SER A 85 -6.43 -1.83 3.54
N ILE A 86 -5.21 -2.17 3.98
CA ILE A 86 -4.05 -1.26 4.00
C ILE A 86 -2.90 -1.98 3.32
N GLY A 87 -2.18 -1.30 2.45
CA GLY A 87 -1.09 -1.90 1.71
C GLY A 87 0.05 -0.94 1.40
N ALA A 88 1.20 -1.53 1.13
CA ALA A 88 2.35 -0.89 0.50
C ALA A 88 3.09 -1.95 -0.31
N THR A 89 3.85 -1.56 -1.33
CA THR A 89 4.61 -2.52 -2.14
C THR A 89 5.60 -3.31 -1.28
N ALA A 90 5.83 -4.57 -1.61
CA ALA A 90 6.76 -5.48 -0.92
C ALA A 90 8.25 -5.11 -1.20
N THR A 91 8.59 -3.84 -1.08
CA THR A 91 9.95 -3.28 -1.06
C THR A 91 10.50 -3.30 0.36
N ALA A 92 11.75 -2.86 0.56
CA ALA A 92 12.31 -2.67 1.89
C ALA A 92 11.44 -1.73 2.76
N PHE A 93 10.90 -0.66 2.17
CA PHE A 93 9.98 0.27 2.83
C PHE A 93 8.72 -0.43 3.33
N GLY A 94 7.97 -1.08 2.43
CA GLY A 94 6.72 -1.74 2.80
C GLY A 94 6.91 -2.91 3.77
N LYS A 95 7.99 -3.68 3.60
CA LYS A 95 8.36 -4.79 4.49
C LYS A 95 8.81 -4.34 5.88
N ASN A 96 9.26 -3.09 6.03
CA ASN A 96 9.55 -2.49 7.32
C ASN A 96 8.30 -1.90 7.99
N LEU A 97 7.47 -1.17 7.25
CA LEU A 97 6.32 -0.45 7.78
C LEU A 97 5.13 -1.37 8.10
N LEU A 98 4.72 -2.19 7.15
CA LEU A 98 3.42 -2.91 7.24
C LEU A 98 3.36 -3.97 8.35
N PRO A 99 4.43 -4.73 8.69
CA PRO A 99 4.39 -5.63 9.84
C PRO A 99 4.14 -4.89 11.16
N ARG A 100 4.70 -3.67 11.31
CA ARG A 100 4.47 -2.82 12.47
C ARG A 100 3.02 -2.34 12.53
N VAL A 101 2.47 -1.89 11.41
CA VAL A 101 1.04 -1.51 11.29
C VAL A 101 0.15 -2.69 11.65
N ALA A 102 0.42 -3.89 11.11
CA ALA A 102 -0.35 -5.09 11.38
C ALA A 102 -0.35 -5.46 12.86
N ALA A 103 0.83 -5.39 13.52
CA ALA A 103 0.96 -5.64 14.95
C ALA A 103 0.18 -4.63 15.80
N LEU A 104 0.22 -3.34 15.44
CA LEU A 104 -0.53 -2.30 16.16
C LEU A 104 -2.05 -2.42 15.98
N LEU A 105 -2.50 -2.97 14.86
CA LEU A 105 -3.92 -3.24 14.57
C LEU A 105 -4.39 -4.61 15.07
N ASP A 106 -3.50 -5.43 15.65
CA ASP A 106 -3.76 -6.81 16.09
C ASP A 106 -4.31 -7.70 14.95
N VAL A 107 -3.73 -7.56 13.74
CA VAL A 107 -4.09 -8.36 12.56
C VAL A 107 -2.86 -9.03 11.95
N GLN A 108 -3.09 -10.12 11.21
CA GLN A 108 -2.02 -10.77 10.46
C GLN A 108 -1.82 -10.10 9.10
N GLN A 109 -0.56 -9.93 8.71
CA GLN A 109 -0.21 -9.45 7.39
C GLN A 109 -0.22 -10.59 6.37
N VAL A 110 -0.76 -10.33 5.17
CA VAL A 110 -0.51 -11.14 3.98
C VAL A 110 0.67 -10.53 3.23
N SER A 111 1.85 -11.09 3.47
CA SER A 111 3.10 -10.54 2.95
C SER A 111 3.47 -11.13 1.60
N ASP A 112 4.06 -10.26 0.74
CA ASP A 112 4.72 -10.64 -0.50
C ASP A 112 3.79 -11.39 -1.47
N LEU A 113 2.52 -10.93 -1.54
CA LEU A 113 1.52 -11.56 -2.39
C LEU A 113 1.82 -11.36 -3.89
N THR A 114 1.56 -12.39 -4.67
CA THR A 114 1.78 -12.40 -6.12
C THR A 114 0.48 -12.33 -6.91
N GLU A 115 -0.66 -12.59 -6.27
CA GLU A 115 -1.97 -12.54 -6.90
C GLU A 115 -3.06 -12.19 -5.89
N VAL A 116 -4.02 -11.40 -6.33
CA VAL A 116 -5.31 -11.17 -5.67
C VAL A 116 -6.35 -11.97 -6.43
N VAL A 117 -6.87 -13.04 -5.82
CA VAL A 117 -7.87 -13.94 -6.40
C VAL A 117 -9.27 -13.39 -6.20
N ASP A 118 -9.59 -13.02 -4.96
CA ASP A 118 -10.82 -12.34 -4.56
C ASP A 118 -10.55 -11.40 -3.36
N GLU A 119 -11.59 -10.80 -2.81
CA GLU A 119 -11.51 -9.82 -1.70
C GLU A 119 -10.73 -10.30 -0.47
N LYS A 120 -10.67 -11.60 -0.22
CA LYS A 120 -10.03 -12.21 0.95
C LYS A 120 -9.05 -13.33 0.61
N THR A 121 -8.89 -13.68 -0.68
CA THR A 121 -8.08 -14.81 -1.14
C THR A 121 -6.88 -14.32 -1.97
N PHE A 122 -5.70 -14.76 -1.58
CA PHE A 122 -4.42 -14.30 -2.11
C PHE A 122 -3.49 -15.47 -2.40
N VAL A 123 -2.60 -15.31 -3.38
CA VAL A 123 -1.49 -16.23 -3.63
C VAL A 123 -0.19 -15.57 -3.18
N ARG A 124 0.65 -16.34 -2.49
CA ARG A 124 1.99 -15.90 -2.11
C ARG A 124 3.01 -17.03 -2.24
N PRO A 125 4.27 -16.73 -2.53
CA PRO A 125 5.33 -17.73 -2.54
C PRO A 125 5.70 -18.16 -1.11
N ILE A 126 6.06 -19.42 -0.99
CA ILE A 126 6.64 -20.02 0.21
C ILE A 126 7.87 -20.84 -0.17
N TYR A 127 8.65 -21.30 0.80
CA TYR A 127 9.90 -22.05 0.57
C TYR A 127 10.83 -21.33 -0.43
N ALA A 128 11.12 -20.04 -0.17
CA ALA A 128 11.96 -19.20 -1.05
C ALA A 128 11.51 -19.18 -2.52
N GLY A 129 10.20 -19.28 -2.78
CA GLY A 129 9.62 -19.26 -4.11
C GLY A 129 9.48 -20.61 -4.81
N ASN A 130 9.91 -21.70 -4.17
CA ASN A 130 9.77 -23.05 -4.75
C ASN A 130 8.34 -23.58 -4.75
N ALA A 131 7.46 -22.98 -3.96
CA ALA A 131 6.04 -23.31 -3.92
C ALA A 131 5.20 -22.05 -3.78
N SER A 132 3.95 -22.12 -4.23
CA SER A 132 2.95 -21.06 -4.03
C SER A 132 1.85 -21.57 -3.11
N LYS A 133 1.41 -20.70 -2.20
CA LYS A 133 0.31 -20.96 -1.28
C LYS A 133 -0.84 -20.02 -1.60
N THR A 134 -2.03 -20.60 -1.86
CA THR A 134 -3.28 -19.86 -1.85
C THR A 134 -3.82 -19.85 -0.43
N LEU A 135 -4.10 -18.67 0.09
CA LEU A 135 -4.64 -18.48 1.43
C LEU A 135 -5.88 -17.58 1.41
N ARG A 136 -6.81 -17.85 2.31
CA ARG A 136 -7.97 -16.99 2.54
C ARG A 136 -7.88 -16.38 3.94
N SER A 137 -7.90 -15.06 4.02
CA SER A 137 -7.98 -14.34 5.29
C SER A 137 -9.38 -14.46 5.89
N LYS A 138 -9.44 -14.69 7.20
CA LYS A 138 -10.69 -14.66 7.97
C LYS A 138 -10.89 -13.32 8.71
N GLN A 139 -9.94 -12.41 8.57
CA GLN A 139 -9.95 -11.12 9.25
C GLN A 139 -10.83 -10.11 8.51
N ASP A 140 -11.40 -9.17 9.24
CA ASP A 140 -12.21 -8.09 8.67
C ASP A 140 -11.35 -6.98 8.09
N LYS A 141 -10.15 -6.78 8.65
CA LYS A 141 -9.17 -5.81 8.16
C LYS A 141 -7.95 -6.54 7.60
N LEU A 142 -7.48 -6.12 6.43
CA LEU A 142 -6.34 -6.70 5.74
C LEU A 142 -5.14 -5.76 5.76
N VAL A 143 -3.95 -6.32 6.01
CA VAL A 143 -2.68 -5.63 5.80
C VAL A 143 -1.87 -6.42 4.78
N LEU A 144 -1.50 -5.78 3.66
CA LEU A 144 -1.04 -6.46 2.46
C LEU A 144 0.29 -5.87 1.96
N THR A 145 1.21 -6.72 1.51
CA THR A 145 2.38 -6.25 0.74
C THR A 145 2.43 -6.96 -0.63
N PRO A 146 1.92 -6.31 -1.70
CA PRO A 146 2.00 -6.83 -3.06
C PRO A 146 3.44 -6.84 -3.59
N ARG A 147 3.82 -7.94 -4.28
CA ARG A 147 5.13 -8.06 -4.95
C ARG A 147 5.10 -7.35 -6.30
N ALA A 148 5.90 -6.30 -6.46
CA ALA A 148 5.93 -5.49 -7.69
C ALA A 148 6.21 -6.35 -8.95
N THR A 149 7.16 -7.28 -8.88
CA THR A 149 7.57 -8.10 -10.04
C THR A 149 6.52 -9.12 -10.50
N ALA A 150 5.47 -9.36 -9.72
CA ALA A 150 4.43 -10.33 -10.04
C ALA A 150 3.12 -9.69 -10.51
N LEU A 151 2.99 -8.38 -10.37
CA LEU A 151 1.76 -7.65 -10.65
C LEU A 151 2.01 -6.58 -11.72
N ALA A 152 1.03 -6.31 -12.56
CA ALA A 152 1.11 -5.22 -13.52
C ALA A 152 1.16 -3.87 -12.80
N ALA A 153 1.86 -2.89 -13.36
CA ALA A 153 1.82 -1.51 -12.89
C ALA A 153 0.52 -0.83 -13.35
N ALA A 154 -0.07 -0.01 -12.49
CA ALA A 154 -1.12 0.90 -12.90
C ALA A 154 -0.57 1.97 -13.85
N ALA A 155 -1.39 2.47 -14.76
CA ALA A 155 -0.97 3.56 -15.64
C ALA A 155 -0.77 4.86 -14.83
N THR A 156 0.23 5.66 -15.24
CA THR A 156 0.58 6.92 -14.59
C THR A 156 -0.29 8.11 -15.03
N GLU A 157 -1.21 7.86 -15.96
CA GLU A 157 -2.19 8.83 -16.46
C GLU A 157 -3.57 8.16 -16.54
N GLY A 158 -4.62 8.93 -16.38
CA GLY A 158 -6.00 8.44 -16.52
C GLY A 158 -6.87 8.61 -15.28
N SER A 159 -6.33 9.18 -14.20
CA SER A 159 -7.11 9.64 -13.04
C SER A 159 -6.87 11.12 -12.78
N ASN A 160 -7.80 11.75 -12.10
CA ASN A 160 -7.68 13.07 -11.49
C ASN A 160 -8.30 12.98 -10.10
N ALA A 161 -7.65 12.22 -9.25
CA ALA A 161 -8.10 11.94 -7.89
C ALA A 161 -8.24 13.23 -7.05
N GLU A 162 -9.17 13.20 -6.11
CA GLU A 162 -9.38 14.26 -5.13
C GLU A 162 -8.21 14.41 -4.15
#